data_05f7add689a142bc2d804145efadb0b9
#
_entry.id   05f7add689a142bc2d804145efadb0b9
#
_cell.length_a   1.000
_cell.length_b   1.000
_cell.length_c   1.000
_cell.angle_alpha   90.00
_cell.angle_beta   90.00
_cell.angle_gamma   90.00
#
_symmetry.space_group_name_H-M   'P 1'
#
loop_
_entity.id
_entity.type
_entity.pdbx_description
1 polymer ?
#
loop_
_entity_poly.entity_id
_entity_poly.type
_entity_poly.pdbx_seq_one_letter_code
_entity_poly.pdbx_strand_id
1 'polypeptide(L)'
;MNADGKIGLPYLGQCGEDGKDIKARDGDEVPSAGAEGDDVSDDEESMDCYEALVLMKSRVLLVENDDSTRYVIGALLRNCGYQVTEASNGLQAWRILKDTSNHIDLVLTEVNLPRLSGIALLCKIMNHKTRKNIPVIMMSTHDSGALVLNCLSKGATDFLVKPIRKNELKFLWQHIWRRRQNNVIDFLAEVKEIRRI
;
A
#
# COMPACT_ATOMS: atom_id res chain seq x y z
N MET A 1 45.73 -38.06 12.03
CA MET A 1 45.87 -37.56 13.43
C MET A 1 44.64 -36.63 13.59
N ASN A 2 43.56 -37.17 14.06
CA ASN A 2 42.87 -37.08 15.39
C ASN A 2 42.67 -35.65 15.83
N ALA A 3 41.55 -35.15 16.32
CA ALA A 3 40.34 -35.76 16.90
C ALA A 3 39.30 -34.67 17.11
N ASP A 4 38.06 -35.01 17.02
CA ASP A 4 36.95 -34.86 17.93
C ASP A 4 36.79 -33.57 18.76
N GLY A 5 35.65 -32.91 18.65
CA GLY A 5 35.19 -31.88 19.54
C GLY A 5 33.66 -31.72 19.48
N LYS A 6 33.00 -32.42 20.38
CA LYS A 6 31.56 -32.58 20.59
C LYS A 6 30.80 -31.31 20.87
N ILE A 7 29.57 -31.34 20.33
CA ILE A 7 28.41 -30.54 20.62
C ILE A 7 27.97 -30.64 22.10
N GLY A 8 27.71 -29.55 22.74
CA GLY A 8 27.11 -29.48 24.07
C GLY A 8 25.78 -28.73 24.02
N LEU A 9 24.67 -29.45 24.21
CA LEU A 9 23.36 -28.92 24.58
C LEU A 9 23.29 -28.79 26.12
N PRO A 10 22.65 -27.78 26.67
CA PRO A 10 22.22 -27.82 28.07
C PRO A 10 20.70 -27.93 28.22
N TYR A 11 20.32 -29.02 28.83
CA TYR A 11 19.52 -29.24 30.03
C TYR A 11 18.16 -28.51 30.19
N LEU A 12 17.16 -29.36 30.10
CA LEU A 12 15.86 -29.26 30.74
C LEU A 12 16.01 -29.35 32.29
N GLY A 13 15.43 -28.43 33.02
CA GLY A 13 15.27 -28.46 34.46
C GLY A 13 13.79 -28.65 34.82
N GLN A 14 13.55 -29.71 35.56
CA GLN A 14 12.28 -30.27 36.00
C GLN A 14 11.75 -29.63 37.29
N CYS A 15 10.44 -29.51 37.37
CA CYS A 15 9.48 -29.59 38.49
C CYS A 15 9.96 -29.60 39.94
N GLY A 16 9.25 -28.83 40.76
CA GLY A 16 9.13 -29.00 42.18
C GLY A 16 7.74 -28.57 42.66
N GLU A 17 6.87 -29.55 42.89
CA GLU A 17 5.65 -29.45 43.67
C GLU A 17 6.00 -29.39 45.15
N ASP A 18 5.36 -28.52 45.91
CA ASP A 18 5.00 -28.80 47.30
C ASP A 18 3.83 -27.91 47.71
N GLY A 19 2.73 -28.58 48.05
CA GLY A 19 1.54 -27.99 48.60
C GLY A 19 1.64 -27.80 50.12
N LYS A 20 0.82 -26.89 50.63
CA LYS A 20 0.16 -27.02 51.97
C LYS A 20 -1.01 -26.03 52.07
N ASP A 21 -2.16 -26.65 52.39
CA ASP A 21 -3.37 -26.03 52.85
C ASP A 21 -3.20 -25.16 54.07
N ILE A 22 -4.04 -24.14 54.27
CA ILE A 22 -4.75 -23.81 55.52
C ILE A 22 -5.81 -22.69 55.31
N LYS A 23 -7.09 -23.09 55.49
CA LYS A 23 -8.25 -22.43 56.13
C LYS A 23 -8.70 -21.00 55.82
N ALA A 24 -9.98 -20.99 55.49
CA ALA A 24 -10.96 -19.92 55.52
C ALA A 24 -11.05 -19.10 56.80
N ARG A 25 -11.37 -17.83 56.66
CA ARG A 25 -12.22 -17.04 57.57
C ARG A 25 -12.92 -15.91 56.84
N ASP A 26 -14.22 -15.82 57.16
CA ASP A 26 -15.21 -14.85 56.69
C ASP A 26 -14.87 -13.41 57.09
N GLY A 27 -15.47 -12.44 56.37
CA GLY A 27 -15.60 -11.06 56.84
C GLY A 27 -15.71 -10.02 55.72
N ASP A 28 -16.90 -9.73 55.32
CA ASP A 28 -17.55 -8.49 54.92
C ASP A 28 -16.75 -7.27 54.41
N GLU A 29 -17.32 -6.70 53.39
CA GLU A 29 -17.50 -5.30 52.97
C GLU A 29 -16.90 -4.89 51.62
N VAL A 30 -17.86 -4.58 50.72
CA VAL A 30 -17.64 -3.84 49.46
C VAL A 30 -17.45 -2.37 49.78
N PRO A 31 -16.51 -1.67 49.09
CA PRO A 31 -17.03 -0.60 48.27
C PRO A 31 -16.49 -0.61 46.83
N SER A 32 -17.40 -0.26 45.95
CA SER A 32 -17.24 0.06 44.55
C SER A 32 -16.18 1.16 44.33
N ALA A 33 -15.19 0.88 43.50
CA ALA A 33 -14.47 1.92 42.79
C ALA A 33 -14.11 1.40 41.39
N GLY A 34 -14.55 2.17 40.41
CA GLY A 34 -14.44 1.88 38.98
C GLY A 34 -12.99 1.61 38.54
N ALA A 35 -12.79 0.49 37.92
CA ALA A 35 -11.68 0.30 37.02
C ALA A 35 -12.18 0.70 35.63
N GLU A 36 -11.75 1.88 35.20
CA GLU A 36 -11.80 2.26 33.79
C GLU A 36 -10.88 1.28 33.08
N GLY A 37 -11.50 0.28 32.45
CA GLY A 37 -10.85 -0.55 31.47
C GLY A 37 -10.59 0.33 30.25
N ASP A 38 -9.33 0.62 29.97
CA ASP A 38 -8.87 1.09 28.67
C ASP A 38 -9.26 -0.01 27.67
N ASP A 39 -10.44 0.16 27.11
CA ASP A 39 -10.92 -0.59 25.94
C ASP A 39 -10.10 -0.06 24.75
N VAL A 40 -8.94 -0.66 24.54
CA VAL A 40 -8.20 -0.55 23.29
C VAL A 40 -9.05 -1.30 22.28
N SER A 41 -10.01 -0.59 21.71
CA SER A 41 -10.70 -1.04 20.52
C SER A 41 -9.65 -1.13 19.41
N ASP A 42 -9.13 -2.33 19.19
CA ASP A 42 -8.57 -2.75 17.92
C ASP A 42 -9.73 -2.64 16.90
N ASP A 43 -9.93 -1.44 16.37
CA ASP A 43 -10.68 -1.21 15.15
C ASP A 43 -9.90 -1.87 14.00
N GLU A 44 -9.86 -3.20 13.99
CA GLU A 44 -9.72 -3.96 12.75
C GLU A 44 -10.97 -3.66 11.93
N GLU A 45 -10.94 -2.52 11.20
CA GLU A 45 -11.88 -2.24 10.12
C GLU A 45 -11.99 -3.51 9.28
N SER A 46 -13.10 -4.23 9.43
CA SER A 46 -13.40 -5.39 8.61
C SER A 46 -13.45 -4.91 7.16
N MET A 47 -12.36 -5.12 6.45
CA MET A 47 -12.24 -4.77 5.04
C MET A 47 -13.34 -5.49 4.28
N ASP A 48 -14.24 -4.72 3.67
CA ASP A 48 -15.37 -5.25 2.92
C ASP A 48 -14.85 -6.25 1.88
N CYS A 49 -15.49 -7.40 1.73
CA CYS A 49 -15.04 -8.48 0.83
C CYS A 49 -14.82 -7.96 -0.62
N TYR A 50 -15.54 -6.89 -0.99
CA TYR A 50 -15.38 -6.21 -2.27
C TYR A 50 -14.07 -5.42 -2.36
N GLU A 51 -13.68 -4.75 -1.29
CA GLU A 51 -12.40 -4.03 -1.19
C GLU A 51 -11.22 -5.01 -1.30
N ALA A 52 -11.29 -6.12 -0.59
CA ALA A 52 -10.31 -7.20 -0.66
C ALA A 52 -10.18 -7.76 -2.09
N LEU A 53 -11.30 -7.93 -2.80
CA LEU A 53 -11.30 -8.42 -4.18
C LEU A 53 -10.68 -7.43 -5.17
N VAL A 54 -10.92 -6.12 -4.98
CA VAL A 54 -10.32 -5.06 -5.79
C VAL A 54 -8.82 -4.98 -5.55
N LEU A 55 -8.39 -5.07 -4.29
CA LEU A 55 -6.97 -5.05 -3.90
C LEU A 55 -6.20 -6.23 -4.51
N MET A 56 -6.69 -7.45 -4.35
CA MET A 56 -6.01 -8.67 -4.81
C MET A 56 -5.79 -8.73 -6.34
N LYS A 57 -6.53 -7.95 -7.12
CA LYS A 57 -6.43 -7.90 -8.58
C LYS A 57 -5.76 -6.64 -9.11
N SER A 58 -5.47 -5.66 -8.26
CA SER A 58 -4.92 -4.39 -8.71
C SER A 58 -3.42 -4.46 -8.94
N ARG A 59 -3.01 -4.03 -10.14
CA ARG A 59 -1.61 -4.00 -10.58
C ARG A 59 -1.05 -2.60 -10.50
N VAL A 60 -0.03 -2.41 -9.68
CA VAL A 60 0.66 -1.16 -9.48
C VAL A 60 2.00 -1.18 -10.23
N LEU A 61 2.23 -0.19 -11.06
CA LEU A 61 3.55 0.08 -11.63
C LEU A 61 4.29 1.04 -10.70
N LEU A 62 5.30 0.51 -10.01
CA LEU A 62 6.21 1.28 -9.14
C LEU A 62 7.41 1.74 -9.95
N VAL A 63 7.64 3.07 -9.99
CA VAL A 63 8.77 3.68 -10.72
C VAL A 63 9.66 4.43 -9.75
N GLU A 64 10.81 3.85 -9.46
CA GLU A 64 11.77 4.36 -8.48
C GLU A 64 13.18 3.99 -8.93
N ASN A 65 14.09 4.94 -8.93
CA ASN A 65 15.46 4.71 -9.37
C ASN A 65 16.39 4.16 -8.27
N ASP A 66 16.13 4.49 -7.01
CA ASP A 66 16.89 3.93 -5.89
C ASP A 66 16.45 2.50 -5.59
N ASP A 67 17.37 1.56 -5.69
CA ASP A 67 17.07 0.13 -5.54
C ASP A 67 16.55 -0.21 -4.13
N SER A 68 17.11 0.42 -3.10
CA SER A 68 16.72 0.19 -1.71
C SER A 68 15.30 0.70 -1.45
N THR A 69 15.02 1.92 -1.89
CA THR A 69 13.67 2.53 -1.78
C THR A 69 12.66 1.75 -2.59
N ARG A 70 12.99 1.34 -3.81
CA ARG A 70 12.12 0.54 -4.67
C ARG A 70 11.78 -0.80 -4.01
N TYR A 71 12.78 -1.48 -3.44
CA TYR A 71 12.57 -2.74 -2.73
C TYR A 71 11.62 -2.57 -1.53
N VAL A 72 11.84 -1.56 -0.69
CA VAL A 72 11.01 -1.30 0.50
C VAL A 72 9.57 -0.97 0.10
N ILE A 73 9.37 -0.03 -0.82
CA ILE A 73 8.03 0.37 -1.26
C ILE A 73 7.33 -0.81 -1.97
N GLY A 74 8.06 -1.56 -2.79
CA GLY A 74 7.54 -2.76 -3.45
C GLY A 74 7.09 -3.83 -2.46
N ALA A 75 7.86 -4.07 -1.38
CA ALA A 75 7.48 -4.99 -0.32
C ALA A 75 6.23 -4.51 0.44
N LEU A 76 6.15 -3.21 0.76
CA LEU A 76 4.98 -2.62 1.42
C LEU A 76 3.71 -2.73 0.55
N LEU A 77 3.81 -2.46 -0.74
CA LEU A 77 2.69 -2.62 -1.68
C LEU A 77 2.20 -4.08 -1.75
N ARG A 78 3.13 -5.05 -1.85
CA ARG A 78 2.78 -6.48 -1.84
C ARG A 78 2.13 -6.89 -0.52
N ASN A 79 2.61 -6.37 0.60
CA ASN A 79 1.99 -6.59 1.92
C ASN A 79 0.59 -5.97 2.05
N CYS A 80 0.28 -4.98 1.22
CA CYS A 80 -1.08 -4.42 1.09
C CYS A 80 -1.96 -5.17 0.07
N GLY A 81 -1.47 -6.26 -0.53
CA GLY A 81 -2.24 -7.09 -1.47
C GLY A 81 -2.13 -6.68 -2.94
N TYR A 82 -1.30 -5.70 -3.30
CA TYR A 82 -1.11 -5.29 -4.70
C TYR A 82 -0.17 -6.22 -5.46
N GLN A 83 -0.45 -6.42 -6.75
CA GLN A 83 0.53 -6.96 -7.69
C GLN A 83 1.44 -5.84 -8.16
N VAL A 84 2.76 -5.99 -7.99
CA VAL A 84 3.72 -4.91 -8.26
C VAL A 84 4.60 -5.24 -9.45
N THR A 85 4.58 -4.35 -10.44
CA THR A 85 5.57 -4.31 -11.53
C THR A 85 6.52 -3.16 -11.27
N GLU A 86 7.82 -3.39 -11.34
CA GLU A 86 8.84 -2.42 -10.99
C GLU A 86 9.56 -1.87 -12.22
N ALA A 87 9.91 -0.58 -12.17
CA ALA A 87 10.74 0.09 -13.16
C ALA A 87 11.75 1.02 -12.47
N SER A 88 12.99 1.01 -12.93
CA SER A 88 14.07 1.83 -12.38
C SER A 88 14.18 3.22 -12.99
N ASN A 89 13.40 3.54 -14.01
CA ASN A 89 13.39 4.85 -14.67
C ASN A 89 12.11 5.04 -15.50
N GLY A 90 11.84 6.30 -15.82
CA GLY A 90 10.60 6.64 -16.54
C GLY A 90 10.53 6.07 -17.97
N LEU A 91 11.66 5.82 -18.63
CA LEU A 91 11.66 5.22 -19.97
C LEU A 91 11.26 3.74 -19.93
N GLN A 92 11.75 2.99 -18.94
CA GLN A 92 11.36 1.60 -18.71
C GLN A 92 9.85 1.53 -18.35
N ALA A 93 9.41 2.40 -17.43
CA ALA A 93 7.99 2.52 -17.07
C ALA A 93 7.11 2.79 -18.30
N TRP A 94 7.53 3.70 -19.18
CA TRP A 94 6.80 4.00 -20.40
C TRP A 94 6.72 2.81 -21.36
N ARG A 95 7.79 2.01 -21.47
CA ARG A 95 7.76 0.78 -22.29
C ARG A 95 6.75 -0.23 -21.75
N ILE A 96 6.74 -0.43 -20.43
CA ILE A 96 5.76 -1.31 -19.76
C ILE A 96 4.33 -0.82 -20.01
N LEU A 97 4.08 0.48 -19.88
CA LEU A 97 2.76 1.07 -20.12
C LEU A 97 2.30 0.99 -21.58
N LYS A 98 3.21 1.01 -22.55
CA LYS A 98 2.88 0.88 -23.97
C LYS A 98 2.45 -0.54 -24.34
N ASP A 99 2.96 -1.53 -23.69
CA ASP A 99 2.60 -2.91 -23.90
C ASP A 99 1.18 -3.17 -23.37
N THR A 100 0.26 -3.47 -24.28
CA THR A 100 -1.17 -3.67 -23.98
C THR A 100 -1.43 -4.97 -23.22
N SER A 101 -0.49 -5.92 -23.24
CA SER A 101 -0.57 -7.15 -22.45
C SER A 101 -0.42 -6.86 -20.95
N ASN A 102 0.26 -5.78 -20.60
CA ASN A 102 0.43 -5.32 -19.23
C ASN A 102 -0.79 -4.50 -18.78
N HIS A 103 -1.65 -5.12 -17.99
CA HIS A 103 -2.75 -4.40 -17.34
C HIS A 103 -2.21 -3.69 -16.10
N ILE A 104 -2.05 -2.38 -16.16
CA ILE A 104 -1.65 -1.53 -15.02
C ILE A 104 -2.87 -0.72 -14.60
N ASP A 105 -3.22 -0.81 -13.31
CA ASP A 105 -4.37 -0.12 -12.73
C ASP A 105 -3.98 1.20 -12.07
N LEU A 106 -2.72 1.35 -11.63
CA LEU A 106 -2.19 2.53 -10.97
C LEU A 106 -0.69 2.68 -11.24
N VAL A 107 -0.22 3.90 -11.39
CA VAL A 107 1.22 4.23 -11.45
C VAL A 107 1.61 5.00 -10.19
N LEU A 108 2.61 4.51 -9.48
CA LEU A 108 3.27 5.20 -8.37
C LEU A 108 4.69 5.54 -8.80
N THR A 109 5.01 6.83 -8.96
CA THR A 109 6.27 7.25 -9.58
C THR A 109 7.00 8.34 -8.80
N GLU A 110 8.31 8.16 -8.63
CA GLU A 110 9.20 9.23 -8.18
C GLU A 110 9.20 10.39 -9.19
N VAL A 111 9.26 11.62 -8.68
CA VAL A 111 9.37 12.85 -9.48
C VAL A 111 10.71 12.92 -10.21
N ASN A 112 11.79 12.66 -9.47
CA ASN A 112 13.16 12.80 -9.96
C ASN A 112 13.70 11.45 -10.46
N LEU A 113 13.45 11.14 -11.72
CA LEU A 113 13.93 9.91 -12.36
C LEU A 113 14.98 10.21 -13.43
N PRO A 114 15.95 9.31 -13.63
CA PRO A 114 16.90 9.41 -14.73
C PRO A 114 16.22 9.11 -16.08
N ARG A 115 16.78 9.62 -17.15
CA ARG A 115 16.36 9.42 -18.56
C ARG A 115 15.03 10.08 -18.92
N LEU A 116 13.97 9.81 -18.18
CA LEU A 116 12.65 10.40 -18.34
C LEU A 116 12.13 10.70 -16.93
N SER A 117 11.99 11.97 -16.58
CA SER A 117 11.51 12.40 -15.26
C SER A 117 10.08 11.91 -15.01
N GLY A 118 9.69 11.76 -13.72
CA GLY A 118 8.33 11.36 -13.35
C GLY A 118 7.28 12.33 -13.88
N ILE A 119 7.55 13.64 -13.87
CA ILE A 119 6.65 14.64 -14.46
C ILE A 119 6.51 14.46 -15.98
N ALA A 120 7.60 14.18 -16.68
CA ALA A 120 7.52 13.92 -18.11
C ALA A 120 6.79 12.61 -18.43
N LEU A 121 6.95 11.59 -17.57
CA LEU A 121 6.17 10.35 -17.65
C LEU A 121 4.69 10.61 -17.43
N LEU A 122 4.32 11.38 -16.40
CA LEU A 122 2.94 11.81 -16.13
C LEU A 122 2.33 12.48 -17.37
N CYS A 123 3.00 13.49 -17.94
CA CYS A 123 2.51 14.17 -19.15
C CYS A 123 2.32 13.21 -20.33
N LYS A 124 3.22 12.22 -20.50
CA LYS A 124 3.06 11.19 -21.53
C LYS A 124 1.83 10.31 -21.31
N ILE A 125 1.57 9.93 -20.06
CA ILE A 125 0.39 9.13 -19.68
C ILE A 125 -0.88 9.92 -19.95
N MET A 126 -0.96 11.16 -19.48
CA MET A 126 -2.14 12.02 -19.61
C MET A 126 -2.47 12.35 -21.08
N ASN A 127 -1.46 12.46 -21.94
CA ASN A 127 -1.65 12.72 -23.39
C ASN A 127 -1.88 11.44 -24.21
N HIS A 128 -1.87 10.26 -23.60
CA HIS A 128 -2.04 9.01 -24.33
C HIS A 128 -3.51 8.59 -24.38
N LYS A 129 -4.04 8.28 -25.57
CA LYS A 129 -5.47 7.99 -25.79
C LYS A 129 -6.03 6.91 -24.85
N THR A 130 -5.29 5.83 -24.64
CA THR A 130 -5.74 4.66 -23.85
C THR A 130 -5.21 4.62 -22.44
N ARG A 131 -4.19 5.41 -22.08
CA ARG A 131 -3.53 5.38 -20.76
C ARG A 131 -3.87 6.56 -19.87
N LYS A 132 -4.46 7.64 -20.41
CA LYS A 132 -4.86 8.83 -19.65
C LYS A 132 -5.80 8.55 -18.46
N ASN A 133 -6.45 7.40 -18.51
CA ASN A 133 -7.37 6.96 -17.45
C ASN A 133 -6.70 6.19 -16.30
N ILE A 134 -5.39 5.89 -16.38
CA ILE A 134 -4.66 5.27 -15.28
C ILE A 134 -4.35 6.35 -14.24
N PRO A 135 -4.77 6.21 -12.97
CA PRO A 135 -4.39 7.14 -11.92
C PRO A 135 -2.88 7.12 -11.71
N VAL A 136 -2.28 8.31 -11.64
CA VAL A 136 -0.84 8.48 -11.40
C VAL A 136 -0.65 9.21 -10.08
N ILE A 137 0.05 8.57 -9.16
CA ILE A 137 0.45 9.14 -7.88
C ILE A 137 1.94 9.46 -7.96
N MET A 138 2.27 10.70 -7.66
CA MET A 138 3.65 11.16 -7.61
C MET A 138 4.23 10.94 -6.21
N MET A 139 5.52 10.65 -6.11
CA MET A 139 6.23 10.58 -4.84
C MET A 139 7.55 11.33 -4.92
N SER A 140 7.94 11.96 -3.82
CA SER A 140 9.23 12.67 -3.73
C SER A 140 9.68 12.81 -2.27
N THR A 141 10.97 13.04 -2.08
CA THR A 141 11.53 13.50 -0.79
C THR A 141 11.30 15.00 -0.55
N HIS A 142 10.91 15.74 -1.57
CA HIS A 142 10.64 17.18 -1.50
C HIS A 142 9.15 17.44 -1.55
N ASP A 143 8.64 18.20 -0.59
CA ASP A 143 7.23 18.52 -0.37
C ASP A 143 6.89 19.98 -0.67
N SER A 144 7.71 20.68 -1.48
CA SER A 144 7.41 22.07 -1.79
C SER A 144 6.02 22.20 -2.45
N GLY A 145 5.20 23.11 -1.94
CA GLY A 145 3.85 23.34 -2.45
C GLY A 145 3.81 23.61 -3.96
N ALA A 146 4.84 24.29 -4.49
CA ALA A 146 4.99 24.53 -5.93
C ALA A 146 5.16 23.23 -6.72
N LEU A 147 5.94 22.26 -6.21
CA LEU A 147 6.13 20.96 -6.85
C LEU A 147 4.83 20.14 -6.83
N VAL A 148 4.17 20.09 -5.68
CA VAL A 148 2.88 19.39 -5.52
C VAL A 148 1.84 19.95 -6.49
N LEU A 149 1.64 21.28 -6.49
CA LEU A 149 0.70 21.97 -7.39
C LEU A 149 1.04 21.72 -8.87
N ASN A 150 2.33 21.73 -9.22
CA ASN A 150 2.76 21.43 -10.59
C ASN A 150 2.41 20.00 -11.01
N CYS A 151 2.56 19.00 -10.11
CA CYS A 151 2.19 17.63 -10.39
C CYS A 151 0.67 17.48 -10.55
N LEU A 152 -0.10 18.02 -9.61
CA LEU A 152 -1.57 17.95 -9.64
C LEU A 152 -2.15 18.67 -10.86
N SER A 153 -1.65 19.85 -11.23
CA SER A 153 -2.09 20.59 -12.42
C SER A 153 -1.82 19.86 -13.75
N LYS A 154 -0.85 18.95 -13.75
CA LYS A 154 -0.53 18.09 -14.91
C LYS A 154 -1.33 16.78 -14.93
N GLY A 155 -2.23 16.58 -13.97
CA GLY A 155 -3.14 15.44 -13.91
C GLY A 155 -2.69 14.31 -12.99
N ALA A 156 -1.72 14.54 -12.09
CA ALA A 156 -1.48 13.60 -11.00
C ALA A 156 -2.74 13.49 -10.13
N THR A 157 -3.05 12.26 -9.73
CA THR A 157 -4.22 11.98 -8.89
C THR A 157 -3.94 12.31 -7.43
N ASP A 158 -2.68 12.12 -7.01
CA ASP A 158 -2.22 12.36 -5.65
C ASP A 158 -0.70 12.55 -5.60
N PHE A 159 -0.20 12.99 -4.43
CA PHE A 159 1.23 13.20 -4.18
C PHE A 159 1.61 12.70 -2.79
N LEU A 160 2.59 11.79 -2.71
CA LEU A 160 3.10 11.22 -1.46
C LEU A 160 4.49 11.74 -1.15
N VAL A 161 4.72 12.08 0.11
CA VAL A 161 6.03 12.53 0.60
C VAL A 161 6.77 11.34 1.22
N LYS A 162 8.00 11.11 0.78
CA LYS A 162 8.85 10.06 1.37
C LYS A 162 9.39 10.49 2.74
N PRO A 163 9.47 9.60 3.72
CA PRO A 163 9.28 8.14 3.65
C PRO A 163 7.79 7.73 3.64
N ILE A 164 7.42 6.88 2.69
CA ILE A 164 6.04 6.43 2.50
C ILE A 164 5.69 5.39 3.57
N ARG A 165 4.54 5.58 4.22
CA ARG A 165 4.05 4.70 5.27
C ARG A 165 3.09 3.64 4.70
N LYS A 166 3.01 2.49 5.37
CA LYS A 166 2.09 1.40 4.97
C LYS A 166 0.64 1.88 4.85
N ASN A 167 0.19 2.73 5.78
CA ASN A 167 -1.17 3.24 5.79
C ASN A 167 -1.52 4.08 4.55
N GLU A 168 -0.56 4.84 4.00
CA GLU A 168 -0.77 5.61 2.77
C GLU A 168 -0.95 4.67 1.56
N LEU A 169 -0.22 3.54 1.54
CA LEU A 169 -0.32 2.55 0.47
C LEU A 169 -1.58 1.69 0.59
N LYS A 170 -2.08 1.43 1.80
CA LYS A 170 -3.28 0.62 2.03
C LYS A 170 -4.50 1.17 1.28
N PHE A 171 -4.61 2.48 1.12
CA PHE A 171 -5.78 3.15 0.54
C PHE A 171 -5.63 3.55 -0.94
N LEU A 172 -4.55 3.15 -1.62
CA LEU A 172 -4.37 3.46 -3.05
C LEU A 172 -5.48 2.88 -3.94
N TRP A 173 -6.11 1.79 -3.52
CA TRP A 173 -7.24 1.18 -4.23
C TRP A 173 -8.41 2.15 -4.43
N GLN A 174 -8.60 3.14 -3.54
CA GLN A 174 -9.66 4.15 -3.68
C GLN A 174 -9.51 4.98 -4.95
N HIS A 175 -8.28 5.29 -5.37
CA HIS A 175 -8.00 5.99 -6.62
C HIS A 175 -8.35 5.12 -7.84
N ILE A 176 -8.05 3.82 -7.78
CA ILE A 176 -8.41 2.85 -8.81
C ILE A 176 -9.93 2.72 -8.92
N TRP A 177 -10.61 2.58 -7.78
CA TRP A 177 -12.04 2.42 -7.70
C TRP A 177 -12.80 3.65 -8.24
N ARG A 178 -12.46 4.85 -7.77
CA ARG A 178 -13.04 6.11 -8.27
C ARG A 178 -12.91 6.22 -9.80
N ARG A 179 -11.75 5.82 -10.33
CA ARG A 179 -11.52 5.89 -11.78
C ARG A 179 -12.37 4.89 -12.54
N ARG A 180 -12.56 3.69 -12.02
CA ARG A 180 -13.45 2.68 -12.61
C ARG A 180 -14.90 3.16 -12.61
N GLN A 181 -15.37 3.77 -11.55
CA GLN A 181 -16.72 4.35 -11.45
C GLN A 181 -16.93 5.45 -12.49
N ASN A 182 -16.00 6.39 -12.61
CA ASN A 182 -16.09 7.47 -13.60
C ASN A 182 -16.14 6.92 -15.02
N ASN A 183 -15.33 5.92 -15.35
CA ASN A 183 -15.37 5.30 -16.68
C ASN A 183 -16.72 4.63 -17.01
N VAL A 184 -17.37 4.04 -16.01
CA VAL A 184 -18.71 3.43 -16.17
C VAL A 184 -19.76 4.53 -16.39
N ILE A 185 -19.68 5.62 -15.65
CA ILE A 185 -20.61 6.77 -15.78
C ILE A 185 -20.46 7.42 -17.17
N ASP A 186 -19.21 7.65 -17.60
CA ASP A 186 -18.91 8.21 -18.93
C ASP A 186 -19.45 7.31 -20.04
N PHE A 187 -19.22 6.00 -19.94
CA PHE A 187 -19.76 5.03 -20.91
C PHE A 187 -21.30 5.03 -20.96
N LEU A 188 -21.95 5.09 -19.79
CA LEU A 188 -23.42 5.16 -19.74
C LEU A 188 -23.96 6.46 -20.29
N ALA A 189 -23.23 7.56 -20.16
CA ALA A 189 -23.59 8.85 -20.74
C ALA A 189 -23.51 8.79 -22.28
N GLU A 190 -22.43 8.24 -22.83
CA GLU A 190 -22.27 8.02 -24.29
C GLU A 190 -23.39 7.14 -24.86
N VAL A 191 -23.73 6.03 -24.20
CA VAL A 191 -24.81 5.12 -24.62
C VAL A 191 -26.17 5.82 -24.61
N LYS A 192 -26.43 6.70 -23.64
CA LYS A 192 -27.68 7.50 -23.59
C LYS A 192 -27.76 8.50 -24.73
N GLU A 193 -26.66 9.12 -25.14
CA GLU A 193 -26.60 10.06 -26.24
C GLU A 193 -26.89 9.36 -27.57
N ILE A 194 -26.29 8.18 -27.81
CA ILE A 194 -26.54 7.34 -29.02
C ILE A 194 -28.00 6.92 -29.13
N ARG A 195 -28.70 6.69 -28.01
CA ARG A 195 -30.14 6.30 -28.02
C ARG A 195 -31.09 7.47 -28.29
N ARG A 196 -30.61 8.70 -28.30
CA ARG A 196 -31.42 9.91 -28.57
C ARG A 196 -31.42 10.32 -30.05
N ILE A 197 -30.59 9.67 -30.88
CA ILE A 197 -30.53 9.81 -32.32
C ILE A 197 -31.44 8.74 -32.97
#